data_f109be046664bfa6836d5ddec48946c5
#
_entry.id   f109be046664bfa6836d5ddec48946c5
#
_cell.length_a   1.000
_cell.length_b   1.000
_cell.length_c   1.000
_cell.angle_alpha   90.00
_cell.angle_beta   90.00
_cell.angle_gamma   90.00
#
_symmetry.space_group_name_H-M   'P 1'
#
loop_
_entity.id
_entity.type
_entity.pdbx_description
1 polymer ?
#
loop_
_entity_poly.entity_id
_entity_poly.type
_entity_poly.pdbx_seq_one_letter_code
_entity_poly.pdbx_strand_id
1 'polypeptide(L)'
;PQSGSVDWDFPTTVLDVVLMGRYGHLGWFKRPSKKDKELALSMIEKMGMSDYVDRQIRQLSGGQQQRVFLARALVQEADIYLMDEPFKGVDKTTEHAIISLLQEMKARGKTVIVVHHDLNTVPQYFDWVTMVNKQTVAYGPVADTFTDEAIERTYGKGRIV
;
A
#
# COMPACT_ATOMS: atom_id res chain seq x y z
N PRO A 1 7.68 -4.74 -4.52
CA PRO A 1 8.65 -5.81 -4.72
C PRO A 1 8.45 -6.87 -3.65
N GLN A 2 8.44 -8.13 -4.04
CA GLN A 2 8.43 -9.23 -3.08
C GLN A 2 9.71 -9.18 -2.27
N SER A 3 9.66 -9.58 -1.00
CA SER A 3 10.78 -9.52 -0.05
C SER A 3 12.10 -10.17 -0.54
N GLY A 4 12.03 -11.07 -1.51
CA GLY A 4 13.21 -11.72 -2.11
C GLY A 4 13.96 -10.91 -3.18
N SER A 5 13.47 -9.74 -3.60
CA SER A 5 14.09 -8.89 -4.61
C SER A 5 14.80 -7.65 -4.03
N VAL A 6 14.82 -7.49 -2.71
CA VAL A 6 15.43 -6.37 -2.00
C VAL A 6 16.75 -6.83 -1.41
N ASP A 7 17.83 -6.14 -1.72
CA ASP A 7 19.11 -6.32 -1.04
C ASP A 7 19.03 -5.70 0.35
N TRP A 8 18.77 -6.54 1.35
CA TRP A 8 18.59 -6.13 2.74
C TRP A 8 19.91 -5.73 3.42
N ASP A 9 21.05 -6.09 2.85
CA ASP A 9 22.36 -5.77 3.42
C ASP A 9 22.83 -4.36 3.05
N PHE A 10 22.12 -3.69 2.13
CA PHE A 10 22.42 -2.31 1.80
C PHE A 10 22.08 -1.37 2.97
N PRO A 11 23.04 -0.58 3.50
CA PRO A 11 22.88 0.20 4.73
C PRO A 11 22.05 1.47 4.52
N THR A 12 20.75 1.30 4.26
CA THR A 12 19.78 2.39 4.10
C THR A 12 18.93 2.56 5.35
N THR A 13 18.68 3.81 5.73
CA THR A 13 17.74 4.16 6.79
C THR A 13 16.29 4.16 6.26
N VAL A 14 15.32 4.16 7.19
CA VAL A 14 13.90 4.36 6.87
C VAL A 14 13.70 5.62 6.04
N LEU A 15 14.31 6.74 6.45
CA LEU A 15 14.20 8.00 5.73
C LEU A 15 14.75 7.90 4.31
N ASP A 16 15.90 7.26 4.12
CA ASP A 16 16.50 7.07 2.80
C ASP A 16 15.57 6.29 1.87
N VAL A 17 15.00 5.17 2.37
CA VAL A 17 14.08 4.34 1.60
C VAL A 17 12.83 5.13 1.20
N VAL A 18 12.25 5.91 2.10
CA VAL A 18 11.06 6.71 1.78
C VAL A 18 11.41 7.82 0.79
N LEU A 19 12.55 8.51 0.96
CA LEU A 19 13.03 9.53 0.02
C LEU A 19 13.26 9.01 -1.39
N MET A 20 13.62 7.73 -1.57
CA MET A 20 13.71 7.11 -2.91
C MET A 20 12.40 7.24 -3.69
N GLY A 21 11.24 7.31 -3.02
CA GLY A 21 9.96 7.57 -3.67
C GLY A 21 9.89 8.91 -4.39
N ARG A 22 10.71 9.89 -4.01
CA ARG A 22 10.76 11.22 -4.65
C ARG A 22 11.66 11.28 -5.88
N TYR A 23 12.48 10.26 -6.14
CA TYR A 23 13.47 10.32 -7.22
C TYR A 23 12.84 10.49 -8.61
N GLY A 24 11.62 10.03 -8.84
CA GLY A 24 10.88 10.30 -10.07
C GLY A 24 10.57 11.78 -10.35
N HIS A 25 10.56 12.61 -9.30
CA HIS A 25 10.37 14.07 -9.39
C HIS A 25 11.69 14.85 -9.46
N LEU A 26 12.83 14.17 -9.20
CA LEU A 26 14.15 14.77 -9.21
C LEU A 26 14.77 14.56 -10.59
N GLY A 27 15.43 15.58 -11.14
CA GLY A 27 16.29 15.38 -12.32
C GLY A 27 17.52 14.54 -11.95
N TRP A 28 18.18 13.97 -12.95
CA TRP A 28 19.31 13.02 -12.84
C TRP A 28 20.43 13.43 -11.86
N PHE A 29 20.58 14.73 -11.59
CA PHE A 29 21.66 15.26 -10.75
C PHE A 29 21.16 16.04 -9.51
N LYS A 30 19.84 16.01 -9.24
CA LYS A 30 19.29 16.78 -8.12
C LYS A 30 19.16 15.90 -6.88
N ARG A 31 19.58 16.43 -5.75
CA ARG A 31 19.34 15.81 -4.43
C ARG A 31 17.94 16.19 -3.92
N PRO A 32 17.31 15.34 -3.10
CA PRO A 32 16.05 15.66 -2.43
C PRO A 32 16.14 17.03 -1.73
N SER A 33 15.12 17.86 -1.96
CA SER A 33 15.01 19.18 -1.33
C SER A 33 14.55 19.06 0.13
N LYS A 34 14.58 20.19 0.85
CA LYS A 34 14.02 20.24 2.20
C LYS A 34 12.53 19.86 2.20
N LYS A 35 11.77 20.29 1.19
CA LYS A 35 10.35 19.96 1.02
C LYS A 35 10.13 18.45 0.81
N ASP A 36 10.99 17.79 0.03
CA ASP A 36 10.91 16.33 -0.16
C ASP A 36 11.18 15.59 1.15
N LYS A 37 12.13 16.07 1.94
CA LYS A 37 12.43 15.50 3.26
C LYS A 37 11.27 15.70 4.24
N GLU A 38 10.66 16.87 4.29
CA GLU A 38 9.48 17.16 5.12
C GLU A 38 8.30 16.27 4.74
N LEU A 39 8.05 16.08 3.43
CA LEU A 39 7.01 15.17 2.94
C LEU A 39 7.31 13.71 3.34
N ALA A 40 8.56 13.26 3.19
CA ALA A 40 8.95 11.91 3.60
C ALA A 40 8.73 11.68 5.09
N LEU A 41 9.15 12.63 5.94
CA LEU A 41 8.94 12.56 7.39
C LEU A 41 7.45 12.53 7.75
N SER A 42 6.62 13.34 7.10
CA SER A 42 5.16 13.33 7.30
C SER A 42 4.53 11.98 6.92
N MET A 43 5.01 11.32 5.86
CA MET A 43 4.51 9.98 5.52
C MET A 43 5.00 8.90 6.50
N ILE A 44 6.23 9.01 6.99
CA ILE A 44 6.78 8.13 8.04
C ILE A 44 5.94 8.26 9.33
N GLU A 45 5.60 9.49 9.72
CA GLU A 45 4.76 9.76 10.87
C GLU A 45 3.36 9.15 10.72
N LYS A 46 2.71 9.36 9.56
CA LYS A 46 1.40 8.77 9.25
C LYS A 46 1.40 7.24 9.32
N MET A 47 2.54 6.61 9.06
CA MET A 47 2.73 5.16 9.18
C MET A 47 3.10 4.72 10.61
N GLY A 48 3.14 5.63 11.60
CA GLY A 48 3.55 5.32 12.97
C GLY A 48 5.00 4.84 13.07
N MET A 49 5.88 5.41 12.24
CA MET A 49 7.27 4.97 12.13
C MET A 49 8.28 6.07 12.53
N SER A 50 7.85 7.13 13.23
CA SER A 50 8.69 8.28 13.62
C SER A 50 9.91 7.87 14.44
N ASP A 51 9.77 6.91 15.35
CA ASP A 51 10.87 6.45 16.21
C ASP A 51 11.93 5.62 15.46
N TYR A 52 11.66 5.31 14.18
CA TYR A 52 12.50 4.45 13.36
C TYR A 52 13.18 5.19 12.19
N VAL A 53 13.06 6.52 12.11
CA VAL A 53 13.50 7.34 10.97
C VAL A 53 14.94 7.07 10.57
N ASP A 54 15.85 6.99 11.54
CA ASP A 54 17.29 6.77 11.34
C ASP A 54 17.70 5.29 11.46
N ARG A 55 16.74 4.37 11.71
CA ARG A 55 17.03 2.95 11.82
C ARG A 55 17.22 2.33 10.44
N GLN A 56 18.15 1.39 10.34
CA GLN A 56 18.35 0.64 9.11
C GLN A 56 17.14 -0.27 8.79
N ILE A 57 16.75 -0.32 7.52
CA ILE A 57 15.59 -1.09 7.08
C ILE A 57 15.66 -2.57 7.45
N ARG A 58 16.85 -3.18 7.44
CA ARG A 58 17.09 -4.58 7.82
C ARG A 58 16.81 -4.89 9.30
N GLN A 59 16.80 -3.88 10.17
CA GLN A 59 16.55 -4.02 11.61
C GLN A 59 15.06 -3.97 11.98
N LEU A 60 14.20 -3.80 10.96
CA LEU A 60 12.76 -3.70 11.13
C LEU A 60 12.09 -5.07 11.01
N SER A 61 10.98 -5.26 11.73
CA SER A 61 10.09 -6.39 11.50
C SER A 61 9.45 -6.32 10.11
N GLY A 62 8.94 -7.45 9.59
CA GLY A 62 8.28 -7.48 8.29
C GLY A 62 7.13 -6.50 8.17
N GLY A 63 6.29 -6.36 9.20
CA GLY A 63 5.21 -5.36 9.22
C GLY A 63 5.71 -3.91 9.25
N GLN A 64 6.83 -3.64 9.94
CA GLN A 64 7.46 -2.32 9.92
C GLN A 64 8.05 -2.01 8.53
N GLN A 65 8.70 -2.98 7.90
CA GLN A 65 9.21 -2.85 6.53
C GLN A 65 8.08 -2.56 5.54
N GLN A 66 6.95 -3.27 5.66
CA GLN A 66 5.75 -3.04 4.83
C GLN A 66 5.26 -1.59 4.95
N ARG A 67 5.20 -1.04 6.16
CA ARG A 67 4.83 0.35 6.41
C ARG A 67 5.80 1.35 5.77
N VAL A 68 7.09 1.07 5.80
CA VAL A 68 8.12 1.92 5.15
C VAL A 68 7.97 1.90 3.64
N PHE A 69 7.72 0.72 3.02
CA PHE A 69 7.49 0.63 1.58
C PHE A 69 6.19 1.31 1.16
N LEU A 70 5.16 1.26 2.00
CA LEU A 70 3.94 2.00 1.74
C LEU A 70 4.18 3.52 1.80
N ALA A 71 4.88 4.01 2.84
CA ALA A 71 5.30 5.41 2.92
C ALA A 71 6.08 5.84 1.67
N ARG A 72 7.03 5.01 1.20
CA ARG A 72 7.77 5.24 -0.05
C ARG A 72 6.87 5.34 -1.27
N ALA A 73 5.83 4.52 -1.38
CA ALA A 73 4.89 4.61 -2.48
C ALA A 73 4.09 5.91 -2.42
N LEU A 74 3.67 6.31 -1.24
CA LEU A 74 2.78 7.45 -1.03
C LEU A 74 3.47 8.81 -1.27
N VAL A 75 4.76 8.94 -0.95
CA VAL A 75 5.51 10.19 -1.23
C VAL A 75 5.69 10.47 -2.73
N GLN A 76 5.38 9.52 -3.60
CA GLN A 76 5.43 9.71 -5.05
C GLN A 76 4.37 10.68 -5.55
N GLU A 77 3.31 10.95 -4.78
CA GLU A 77 2.20 11.81 -5.17
C GLU A 77 1.62 11.46 -6.57
N ALA A 78 1.62 10.17 -6.90
CA ALA A 78 1.10 9.66 -8.17
C ALA A 78 -0.41 9.89 -8.31
N ASP A 79 -0.95 9.77 -9.51
CA ASP A 79 -2.39 9.81 -9.74
C ASP A 79 -3.03 8.42 -9.61
N ILE A 80 -2.25 7.37 -9.89
CA ILE A 80 -2.68 5.97 -9.81
C ILE A 80 -1.67 5.20 -8.96
N TYR A 81 -2.18 4.44 -8.01
CA TYR A 81 -1.41 3.54 -7.15
C TYR A 81 -1.84 2.11 -7.37
N LEU A 82 -0.87 1.23 -7.59
CA LEU A 82 -1.07 -0.23 -7.67
C LEU A 82 -0.40 -0.85 -6.44
N MET A 83 -1.19 -1.52 -5.62
CA MET A 83 -0.73 -2.12 -4.38
C MET A 83 -1.08 -3.61 -4.34
N ASP A 84 -0.10 -4.43 -3.99
CA ASP A 84 -0.27 -5.87 -3.83
C ASP A 84 -0.23 -6.22 -2.34
N GLU A 85 -1.36 -6.69 -1.81
CA GLU A 85 -1.55 -7.05 -0.40
C GLU A 85 -1.00 -6.02 0.62
N PRO A 86 -1.36 -4.73 0.56
CA PRO A 86 -0.74 -3.69 1.39
C PRO A 86 -1.01 -3.85 2.88
N PHE A 87 -1.99 -4.67 3.27
CA PHE A 87 -2.38 -4.92 4.66
C PHE A 87 -1.74 -6.18 5.25
N LYS A 88 -0.98 -6.94 4.46
CA LYS A 88 -0.38 -8.20 4.91
C LYS A 88 0.65 -7.97 6.02
N GLY A 89 0.48 -8.67 7.13
CA GLY A 89 1.44 -8.64 8.24
C GLY A 89 1.43 -7.35 9.07
N VAL A 90 0.42 -6.49 8.91
CA VAL A 90 0.19 -5.33 9.79
C VAL A 90 -0.89 -5.64 10.84
N ASP A 91 -0.79 -4.97 11.98
CA ASP A 91 -1.83 -5.05 13.01
C ASP A 91 -3.08 -4.25 12.62
N LYS A 92 -4.21 -4.51 13.29
CA LYS A 92 -5.51 -3.87 12.98
C LYS A 92 -5.48 -2.34 13.10
N THR A 93 -4.75 -1.79 14.03
CA THR A 93 -4.62 -0.33 14.21
C THR A 93 -3.91 0.28 13.00
N THR A 94 -2.82 -0.34 12.57
CA THR A 94 -2.07 0.06 11.37
C THR A 94 -2.92 -0.11 10.11
N GLU A 95 -3.66 -1.22 9.97
CA GLU A 95 -4.57 -1.46 8.85
C GLU A 95 -5.59 -0.33 8.71
N HIS A 96 -6.24 0.07 9.81
CA HIS A 96 -7.19 1.19 9.82
C HIS A 96 -6.52 2.52 9.43
N ALA A 97 -5.31 2.79 9.91
CA ALA A 97 -4.57 4.00 9.53
C ALA A 97 -4.26 4.03 8.03
N ILE A 98 -3.88 2.89 7.45
CA ILE A 98 -3.65 2.75 6.00
C ILE A 98 -4.95 3.01 5.24
N ILE A 99 -6.07 2.39 5.64
CA ILE A 99 -7.37 2.58 4.99
C ILE A 99 -7.79 4.04 5.03
N SER A 100 -7.69 4.70 6.19
CA SER A 100 -8.00 6.13 6.31
C SER A 100 -7.18 6.98 5.33
N LEU A 101 -5.89 6.67 5.18
CA LEU A 101 -5.02 7.36 4.24
C LEU A 101 -5.41 7.11 2.78
N LEU A 102 -5.78 5.87 2.42
CA LEU A 102 -6.26 5.56 1.07
C LEU A 102 -7.58 6.29 0.76
N GLN A 103 -8.47 6.43 1.75
CA GLN A 103 -9.69 7.24 1.63
C GLN A 103 -9.39 8.73 1.45
N GLU A 104 -8.40 9.29 2.19
CA GLU A 104 -7.94 10.66 1.96
C GLU A 104 -7.42 10.85 0.52
N MET A 105 -6.67 9.88 0.00
CA MET A 105 -6.15 9.93 -1.38
C MET A 105 -7.28 9.91 -2.40
N LYS A 106 -8.29 9.04 -2.21
CA LYS A 106 -9.50 9.01 -3.02
C LYS A 106 -10.21 10.37 -3.01
N ALA A 107 -10.39 10.97 -1.83
CA ALA A 107 -11.02 12.30 -1.69
C ALA A 107 -10.25 13.40 -2.44
N ARG A 108 -8.95 13.21 -2.65
CA ARG A 108 -8.09 14.09 -3.49
C ARG A 108 -8.08 13.72 -4.96
N GLY A 109 -8.97 12.83 -5.42
CA GLY A 109 -9.09 12.42 -6.81
C GLY A 109 -8.03 11.40 -7.28
N LYS A 110 -7.32 10.73 -6.35
CA LYS A 110 -6.37 9.68 -6.71
C LYS A 110 -7.09 8.35 -6.90
N THR A 111 -6.57 7.52 -7.78
CA THR A 111 -7.05 6.14 -7.98
C THR A 111 -6.13 5.16 -7.29
N VAL A 112 -6.69 4.30 -6.44
CA VAL A 112 -5.94 3.25 -5.76
C VAL A 112 -6.52 1.89 -6.15
N ILE A 113 -5.68 1.03 -6.71
CA ILE A 113 -6.01 -0.33 -7.09
C ILE A 113 -5.24 -1.27 -6.16
N VAL A 114 -5.97 -2.13 -5.45
CA VAL A 114 -5.40 -3.03 -4.44
C VAL A 114 -5.72 -4.47 -4.81
N VAL A 115 -4.69 -5.32 -4.86
CA VAL A 115 -4.89 -6.78 -4.84
C VAL A 115 -5.12 -7.17 -3.39
N HIS A 116 -6.25 -7.83 -3.12
CA HIS A 116 -6.73 -8.14 -1.78
C HIS A 116 -7.36 -9.52 -1.73
N HIS A 117 -7.15 -10.25 -0.64
CA HIS A 117 -7.63 -11.62 -0.51
C HIS A 117 -8.58 -11.84 0.69
N ASP A 118 -8.71 -10.86 1.59
CA ASP A 118 -9.68 -10.92 2.69
C ASP A 118 -11.05 -10.44 2.21
N LEU A 119 -11.91 -11.38 1.85
CA LEU A 119 -13.23 -11.09 1.31
C LEU A 119 -14.14 -10.37 2.31
N ASN A 120 -13.92 -10.54 3.62
CA ASN A 120 -14.76 -9.94 4.65
C ASN A 120 -14.62 -8.42 4.74
N THR A 121 -13.46 -7.88 4.34
CA THR A 121 -13.18 -6.46 4.41
C THR A 121 -13.50 -5.71 3.10
N VAL A 122 -13.73 -6.43 1.99
CA VAL A 122 -14.02 -5.82 0.68
C VAL A 122 -15.16 -4.81 0.74
N PRO A 123 -16.35 -5.10 1.32
CA PRO A 123 -17.46 -4.15 1.33
C PRO A 123 -17.20 -2.88 2.16
N GLN A 124 -16.25 -2.94 3.09
CA GLN A 124 -15.92 -1.82 3.98
C GLN A 124 -14.82 -0.92 3.40
N TYR A 125 -13.90 -1.49 2.62
CA TYR A 125 -12.67 -0.81 2.20
C TYR A 125 -12.72 -0.28 0.79
N PHE A 126 -13.51 -0.91 -0.10
CA PHE A 126 -13.47 -0.62 -1.52
C PHE A 126 -14.85 -0.22 -2.08
N ASP A 127 -14.83 0.61 -3.11
CA ASP A 127 -16.04 1.05 -3.81
C ASP A 127 -16.31 0.20 -5.04
N TRP A 128 -15.26 -0.34 -5.63
CA TRP A 128 -15.27 -1.06 -6.89
C TRP A 128 -14.48 -2.35 -6.75
N VAL A 129 -14.94 -3.41 -7.40
CA VAL A 129 -14.25 -4.71 -7.39
C VAL A 129 -14.10 -5.25 -8.81
N THR A 130 -12.97 -5.93 -9.03
CA THR A 130 -12.74 -6.77 -10.19
C THR A 130 -12.37 -8.17 -9.70
N MET A 131 -13.19 -9.14 -9.97
CA MET A 131 -13.01 -10.53 -9.55
C MET A 131 -12.43 -11.33 -10.71
N VAL A 132 -11.31 -12.03 -10.45
CA VAL A 132 -10.52 -12.70 -11.48
C VAL A 132 -10.28 -14.16 -11.12
N ASN A 133 -10.59 -15.06 -12.08
CA ASN A 133 -10.22 -16.47 -12.05
C ASN A 133 -9.79 -16.89 -13.47
N LYS A 134 -8.51 -16.79 -13.79
CA LYS A 134 -7.93 -16.91 -15.14
C LYS A 134 -8.46 -15.89 -16.15
N GLN A 135 -9.72 -15.49 -16.00
CA GLN A 135 -10.40 -14.44 -16.75
C GLN A 135 -11.22 -13.57 -15.78
N THR A 136 -11.65 -12.41 -16.23
CA THR A 136 -12.56 -11.57 -15.43
C THR A 136 -13.89 -12.27 -15.26
N VAL A 137 -14.29 -12.53 -14.02
CA VAL A 137 -15.57 -13.17 -13.66
C VAL A 137 -16.66 -12.13 -13.49
N ALA A 138 -16.33 -11.03 -12.77
CA ALA A 138 -17.24 -9.90 -12.54
C ALA A 138 -16.41 -8.64 -12.28
N TYR A 139 -16.97 -7.46 -12.61
CA TYR A 139 -16.40 -6.17 -12.28
C TYR A 139 -17.50 -5.12 -12.15
N GLY A 140 -17.36 -4.19 -11.22
CA GLY A 140 -18.36 -3.15 -11.02
C GLY A 140 -18.29 -2.57 -9.60
N PRO A 141 -19.28 -1.72 -9.24
CA PRO A 141 -19.46 -1.26 -7.87
C PRO A 141 -19.58 -2.46 -6.92
N VAL A 142 -18.93 -2.37 -5.75
CA VAL A 142 -18.95 -3.46 -4.76
C VAL A 142 -20.39 -3.83 -4.38
N ALA A 143 -21.25 -2.84 -4.17
CA ALA A 143 -22.64 -3.04 -3.76
C ALA A 143 -23.45 -3.94 -4.73
N ASP A 144 -23.14 -3.89 -6.02
CA ASP A 144 -23.88 -4.61 -7.07
C ASP A 144 -23.18 -5.90 -7.53
N THR A 145 -21.84 -5.94 -7.37
CA THR A 145 -20.99 -6.96 -7.99
C THR A 145 -20.49 -8.00 -7.02
N PHE A 146 -20.26 -7.61 -5.75
CA PHE A 146 -19.68 -8.48 -4.73
C PHE A 146 -20.76 -9.34 -4.09
N THR A 147 -21.28 -10.31 -4.84
CA THR A 147 -22.35 -11.24 -4.44
C THR A 147 -21.81 -12.63 -4.16
N ASP A 148 -22.52 -13.41 -3.33
CA ASP A 148 -22.16 -14.80 -3.03
C ASP A 148 -21.99 -15.62 -4.31
N GLU A 149 -22.85 -15.41 -5.30
CA GLU A 149 -22.76 -16.10 -6.60
C GLU A 149 -21.45 -15.73 -7.34
N ALA A 150 -21.07 -14.47 -7.37
CA ALA A 150 -19.83 -14.01 -8.01
C ALA A 150 -18.61 -14.54 -7.26
N ILE A 151 -18.65 -14.59 -5.93
CA ILE A 151 -17.60 -15.16 -5.07
C ILE A 151 -17.45 -16.67 -5.35
N GLU A 152 -18.55 -17.44 -5.35
CA GLU A 152 -18.52 -18.87 -5.67
C GLU A 152 -17.97 -19.16 -7.08
N ARG A 153 -18.35 -18.36 -8.07
CA ARG A 153 -17.80 -18.49 -9.44
C ARG A 153 -16.32 -18.20 -9.51
N THR A 154 -15.83 -17.30 -8.66
CA THR A 154 -14.42 -16.89 -8.66
C THR A 154 -13.53 -17.86 -7.89
N TYR A 155 -13.94 -18.28 -6.70
CA TYR A 155 -13.11 -19.03 -5.77
C TYR A 155 -13.54 -20.50 -5.59
N GLY A 156 -14.71 -20.90 -6.10
CA GLY A 156 -15.29 -22.24 -5.92
C GLY A 156 -16.16 -22.34 -4.66
N LYS A 157 -17.03 -23.36 -4.64
CA LYS A 157 -17.90 -23.63 -3.49
C LYS A 157 -17.08 -23.96 -2.24
N GLY A 158 -17.36 -23.29 -1.13
CA GLY A 158 -16.80 -23.61 0.19
C GLY A 158 -15.68 -22.69 0.70
N ARG A 159 -15.43 -21.54 0.09
CA ARG A 159 -14.46 -20.53 0.59
C ARG A 159 -15.09 -19.29 1.24
N ILE A 160 -16.37 -19.34 1.57
CA ILE A 160 -17.01 -18.35 2.43
C ILE A 160 -16.86 -18.86 3.87
N VAL A 161 -15.79 -18.48 4.56
CA VAL A 161 -15.64 -18.62 6.02
C VAL A 161 -15.17 -17.29 6.56
#